data_8aadae5a5087d2ed5e04499dd329819b
#
_entry.id   8aadae5a5087d2ed5e04499dd329819b
#
_cell.length_a   1.000
_cell.length_b   1.000
_cell.length_c   1.000
_cell.angle_alpha   90.00
_cell.angle_beta   90.00
_cell.angle_gamma   90.00
#
_symmetry.space_group_name_H-M   'P 1'
#
loop_
_entity.id
_entity.type
_entity.pdbx_description
1 polymer ?
#
loop_
_entity_poly.entity_id
_entity_poly.type
_entity_poly.pdbx_seq_one_letter_code
_entity_poly.pdbx_strand_id
1 'polypeptide(L)'
;MLALAACGSSSSSTQTNGVPKGQVGVKLAKYAGTAAMPPKPAPALALKDSLGHPVNIKQFRGKAVLVTFIYTHCPDVCPLIVSHLKTAQAELGPKARDLQIVAVSTDPRGDTPKTVAAFLKEHGMSGRMEYLIGSKKALEHVWADWYIIAKPAPSGRDLVEHSALIYGISASGKITTLYPSSFVPQQIIHDVPILASQ
;
A
#
# COMPACT_ATOMS: atom_id res chain seq x y z
N MET A 1 17.51 -34.28 -81.45
CA MET A 1 16.81 -35.19 -80.52
C MET A 1 16.81 -34.44 -79.15
N LEU A 2 15.61 -33.97 -78.81
CA LEU A 2 15.41 -33.20 -77.54
C LEU A 2 15.19 -34.17 -76.40
N ALA A 3 15.85 -34.02 -75.29
CA ALA A 3 15.58 -34.67 -74.03
C ALA A 3 14.90 -33.63 -73.07
N LEU A 4 13.64 -33.91 -72.72
CA LEU A 4 12.90 -33.14 -71.69
C LEU A 4 13.32 -33.60 -70.31
N ALA A 5 13.80 -32.66 -69.47
CA ALA A 5 14.02 -32.86 -68.06
C ALA A 5 12.71 -32.55 -67.32
N ALA A 6 12.17 -33.50 -66.57
CA ALA A 6 11.02 -33.33 -65.71
C ALA A 6 11.44 -32.66 -64.33
N CYS A 7 10.84 -31.53 -64.00
CA CYS A 7 10.95 -30.94 -62.72
C CYS A 7 10.05 -31.65 -61.70
N GLY A 8 10.67 -32.30 -60.72
CA GLY A 8 9.99 -32.85 -59.57
C GLY A 8 9.60 -31.77 -58.56
N SER A 9 8.30 -31.61 -58.28
CA SER A 9 7.78 -30.71 -57.25
C SER A 9 7.94 -31.37 -55.89
N SER A 10 8.82 -30.80 -55.06
CA SER A 10 8.96 -31.19 -53.64
C SER A 10 7.83 -30.57 -52.84
N SER A 11 6.87 -31.35 -52.42
CA SER A 11 5.80 -30.94 -51.47
C SER A 11 6.39 -30.82 -50.09
N SER A 12 6.61 -29.60 -49.62
CA SER A 12 6.95 -29.32 -48.24
C SER A 12 5.73 -29.54 -47.36
N SER A 13 5.71 -30.62 -46.62
CA SER A 13 4.73 -30.84 -45.53
C SER A 13 5.05 -29.94 -44.38
N THR A 14 4.28 -28.85 -44.21
CA THR A 14 4.30 -28.02 -43.02
C THR A 14 3.77 -28.82 -41.82
N GLN A 15 4.65 -29.32 -40.98
CA GLN A 15 4.25 -29.87 -39.69
C GLN A 15 3.80 -28.70 -38.80
N THR A 16 2.50 -28.56 -38.62
CA THR A 16 1.93 -27.73 -37.58
C THR A 16 2.21 -28.40 -36.24
N ASN A 17 3.27 -27.96 -35.58
CA ASN A 17 3.50 -28.31 -34.17
C ASN A 17 2.29 -27.81 -33.36
N GLY A 18 1.42 -28.73 -33.00
CA GLY A 18 0.31 -28.47 -32.09
C GLY A 18 0.83 -27.96 -30.76
N VAL A 19 0.61 -26.68 -30.49
CA VAL A 19 0.79 -26.12 -29.17
C VAL A 19 -0.11 -26.89 -28.23
N PRO A 20 0.40 -27.52 -27.16
CA PRO A 20 -0.44 -28.19 -26.18
C PRO A 20 -1.43 -27.18 -25.61
N LYS A 21 -2.72 -27.42 -25.76
CA LYS A 21 -3.79 -26.71 -25.06
C LYS A 21 -3.77 -27.10 -23.57
N GLY A 22 -2.66 -26.85 -22.90
CA GLY A 22 -2.60 -26.75 -21.46
C GLY A 22 -3.04 -25.33 -21.10
N GLN A 23 -4.30 -25.14 -20.77
CA GLN A 23 -4.73 -23.95 -20.05
C GLN A 23 -4.01 -23.99 -18.71
N VAL A 24 -2.84 -23.34 -18.62
CA VAL A 24 -2.29 -22.92 -17.35
C VAL A 24 -3.28 -21.89 -16.85
N GLY A 25 -4.22 -22.33 -16.02
CA GLY A 25 -5.13 -21.46 -15.33
C GLY A 25 -4.28 -20.53 -14.45
N VAL A 26 -3.93 -19.35 -14.96
CA VAL A 26 -3.30 -18.31 -14.18
C VAL A 26 -4.31 -17.95 -13.10
N LYS A 27 -4.12 -18.52 -11.90
CA LYS A 27 -4.92 -18.12 -10.73
C LYS A 27 -4.59 -16.66 -10.47
N LEU A 28 -5.47 -15.77 -10.89
CA LEU A 28 -5.31 -14.35 -10.65
C LEU A 28 -5.07 -14.15 -9.14
N ALA A 29 -4.07 -13.35 -8.82
CA ALA A 29 -3.78 -13.02 -7.42
C ALA A 29 -5.03 -12.40 -6.78
N LYS A 30 -5.35 -12.81 -5.56
CA LYS A 30 -6.52 -12.29 -4.82
C LYS A 30 -6.43 -10.78 -4.60
N TYR A 31 -5.22 -10.27 -4.42
CA TYR A 31 -4.93 -8.88 -4.17
C TYR A 31 -4.10 -8.29 -5.30
N ALA A 32 -4.33 -7.01 -5.58
CA ALA A 32 -3.48 -6.21 -6.48
C ALA A 32 -2.20 -5.74 -5.78
N GLY A 33 -2.21 -5.66 -4.45
CA GLY A 33 -1.00 -5.52 -3.64
C GLY A 33 -0.30 -6.86 -3.42
N THR A 34 0.89 -6.84 -2.82
CA THR A 34 1.63 -8.04 -2.46
C THR A 34 0.94 -8.75 -1.29
N ALA A 35 0.51 -9.99 -1.49
CA ALA A 35 -0.12 -10.77 -0.43
C ALA A 35 0.85 -11.08 0.72
N ALA A 36 0.45 -10.76 1.94
CA ALA A 36 1.16 -11.21 3.15
C ALA A 36 0.74 -12.65 3.47
N MET A 37 1.66 -13.59 3.34
CA MET A 37 1.39 -15.02 3.52
C MET A 37 2.33 -15.63 4.57
N PRO A 38 1.80 -16.23 5.64
CA PRO A 38 0.39 -16.22 6.05
C PRO A 38 -0.04 -14.85 6.61
N PRO A 39 -1.34 -14.51 6.53
CA PRO A 39 -1.86 -13.31 7.18
C PRO A 39 -1.62 -13.33 8.69
N LYS A 40 -1.09 -12.24 9.25
CA LYS A 40 -0.76 -12.13 10.68
C LYS A 40 -1.61 -11.06 11.34
N PRO A 41 -1.96 -11.19 12.63
CA PRO A 41 -2.58 -10.11 13.38
C PRO A 41 -1.73 -8.84 13.26
N ALA A 42 -2.38 -7.69 13.01
CA ALA A 42 -1.68 -6.41 13.01
C ALA A 42 -1.13 -6.13 14.41
N PRO A 43 0.14 -5.68 14.54
CA PRO A 43 0.70 -5.28 15.81
C PRO A 43 -0.12 -4.17 16.48
N ALA A 44 0.08 -3.98 17.77
CA ALA A 44 -0.56 -2.89 18.50
C ALA A 44 -0.21 -1.54 17.86
N LEU A 45 -1.19 -0.65 17.82
CA LEU A 45 -1.04 0.72 17.40
C LEU A 45 -1.87 1.56 18.37
N ALA A 46 -1.24 1.98 19.47
CA ALA A 46 -1.87 2.74 20.54
C ALA A 46 -1.08 4.05 20.71
N LEU A 47 -1.49 5.06 19.98
CA LEU A 47 -0.89 6.41 19.98
C LEU A 47 -2.02 7.44 20.13
N LYS A 48 -1.69 8.71 19.98
CA LYS A 48 -2.67 9.80 19.92
C LYS A 48 -2.73 10.39 18.53
N ASP A 49 -3.92 10.85 18.15
CA ASP A 49 -4.05 11.69 16.96
C ASP A 49 -3.46 13.09 17.21
N SER A 50 -3.46 13.93 16.19
CA SER A 50 -2.97 15.31 16.29
C SER A 50 -3.83 16.23 17.17
N LEU A 51 -5.02 15.77 17.57
CA LEU A 51 -5.91 16.47 18.50
C LEU A 51 -5.74 15.99 19.95
N GLY A 52 -4.91 14.97 20.17
CA GLY A 52 -4.64 14.39 21.48
C GLY A 52 -5.59 13.25 21.89
N HIS A 53 -6.51 12.84 21.02
CA HIS A 53 -7.38 11.71 21.30
C HIS A 53 -6.62 10.40 21.19
N PRO A 54 -6.85 9.43 22.09
CA PRO A 54 -6.22 8.13 22.00
C PRO A 54 -6.80 7.35 20.82
N VAL A 55 -5.93 6.77 20.00
CA VAL A 55 -6.30 5.92 18.86
C VAL A 55 -5.70 4.55 19.04
N ASN A 56 -6.52 3.51 18.87
CA ASN A 56 -6.10 2.12 18.87
C ASN A 56 -6.59 1.46 17.60
N ILE A 57 -5.71 0.73 16.91
CA ILE A 57 -6.04 0.09 15.64
C ILE A 57 -7.26 -0.86 15.75
N LYS A 58 -7.49 -1.44 16.93
CA LYS A 58 -8.62 -2.35 17.17
C LYS A 58 -9.99 -1.66 17.04
N GLN A 59 -10.06 -0.33 17.20
CA GLN A 59 -11.32 0.42 17.05
C GLN A 59 -11.84 0.43 15.61
N PHE A 60 -10.98 0.12 14.64
CA PHE A 60 -11.33 0.07 13.22
C PHE A 60 -11.73 -1.32 12.72
N ARG A 61 -11.94 -2.28 13.63
CA ARG A 61 -12.48 -3.60 13.28
C ARG A 61 -13.79 -3.46 12.50
N GLY A 62 -13.98 -4.32 11.52
CA GLY A 62 -15.12 -4.22 10.60
C GLY A 62 -14.85 -3.36 9.36
N LYS A 63 -13.68 -2.70 9.28
CA LYS A 63 -13.25 -1.94 8.11
C LYS A 63 -11.94 -2.49 7.54
N ALA A 64 -11.70 -2.25 6.27
CA ALA A 64 -10.35 -2.28 5.72
C ALA A 64 -9.55 -1.14 6.35
N VAL A 65 -8.32 -1.42 6.80
CA VAL A 65 -7.44 -0.37 7.35
C VAL A 65 -6.15 -0.33 6.53
N LEU A 66 -5.77 0.87 6.09
CA LEU A 66 -4.46 1.11 5.48
C LEU A 66 -3.59 1.87 6.48
N VAL A 67 -2.45 1.28 6.85
CA VAL A 67 -1.47 1.92 7.74
C VAL A 67 -0.24 2.26 6.95
N THR A 68 0.19 3.52 7.01
CA THR A 68 1.43 4.01 6.41
C THR A 68 2.26 4.78 7.44
N PHE A 69 3.56 4.86 7.20
CA PHE A 69 4.53 5.55 8.06
C PHE A 69 5.15 6.68 7.26
N ILE A 70 4.87 7.92 7.67
CA ILE A 70 5.23 9.14 6.94
C ILE A 70 5.64 10.25 7.91
N TYR A 71 6.14 11.38 7.40
CA TYR A 71 6.35 12.60 8.18
C TYR A 71 5.97 13.86 7.37
N THR A 72 5.59 14.93 8.08
CA THR A 72 4.97 16.11 7.46
C THR A 72 5.92 16.94 6.59
N HIS A 73 7.23 16.92 6.87
CA HIS A 73 8.24 17.68 6.14
C HIS A 73 8.96 16.84 5.06
N CYS A 74 8.40 15.70 4.69
CA CYS A 74 8.92 14.88 3.61
C CYS A 74 8.77 15.61 2.25
N PRO A 75 9.86 15.85 1.52
CA PRO A 75 9.78 16.65 0.30
C PRO A 75 9.31 15.87 -0.94
N ASP A 76 9.14 14.55 -0.85
CA ASP A 76 9.05 13.70 -2.02
C ASP A 76 7.95 12.62 -1.88
N VAL A 77 8.27 11.48 -1.30
CA VAL A 77 7.45 10.26 -1.36
C VAL A 77 6.17 10.35 -0.53
N CYS A 78 6.18 11.04 0.62
CA CYS A 78 5.00 11.11 1.49
C CYS A 78 3.82 11.88 0.88
N PRO A 79 4.02 13.06 0.25
CA PRO A 79 2.96 13.73 -0.49
C PRO A 79 2.37 12.87 -1.60
N LEU A 80 3.20 12.09 -2.32
CA LEU A 80 2.75 11.19 -3.37
C LEU A 80 1.87 10.06 -2.81
N ILE A 81 2.31 9.40 -1.73
CA ILE A 81 1.53 8.37 -1.03
C ILE A 81 0.15 8.94 -0.63
N VAL A 82 0.13 10.09 0.01
CA VAL A 82 -1.12 10.73 0.47
C VAL A 82 -2.03 11.09 -0.70
N SER A 83 -1.47 11.60 -1.79
CA SER A 83 -2.23 11.91 -3.01
C SER A 83 -2.87 10.66 -3.61
N HIS A 84 -2.15 9.55 -3.71
CA HIS A 84 -2.68 8.29 -4.22
C HIS A 84 -3.76 7.70 -3.29
N LEU A 85 -3.57 7.75 -1.96
CA LEU A 85 -4.58 7.32 -1.00
C LEU A 85 -5.84 8.18 -1.07
N LYS A 86 -5.71 9.50 -1.24
CA LYS A 86 -6.83 10.42 -1.45
C LYS A 86 -7.61 10.08 -2.71
N THR A 87 -6.91 9.86 -3.81
CA THR A 87 -7.52 9.46 -5.09
C THR A 87 -8.27 8.14 -4.94
N ALA A 88 -7.64 7.13 -4.36
CA ALA A 88 -8.29 5.84 -4.12
C ALA A 88 -9.55 5.97 -3.26
N GLN A 89 -9.49 6.75 -2.18
CA GLN A 89 -10.64 6.98 -1.31
C GLN A 89 -11.78 7.71 -2.03
N ALA A 90 -11.46 8.67 -2.91
CA ALA A 90 -12.47 9.38 -3.71
C ALA A 90 -13.12 8.45 -4.75
N GLU A 91 -12.34 7.64 -5.45
CA GLU A 91 -12.84 6.73 -6.48
C GLU A 91 -13.58 5.51 -5.92
N LEU A 92 -13.35 5.13 -4.65
CA LEU A 92 -14.16 4.14 -3.95
C LEU A 92 -15.63 4.57 -3.78
N GLY A 93 -15.91 5.86 -3.86
CA GLY A 93 -17.26 6.39 -3.70
C GLY A 93 -17.91 5.92 -2.38
N PRO A 94 -19.14 5.36 -2.40
CA PRO A 94 -19.80 4.89 -1.18
C PRO A 94 -19.04 3.82 -0.39
N LYS A 95 -18.17 3.04 -1.05
CA LYS A 95 -17.34 2.02 -0.38
C LYS A 95 -16.21 2.63 0.45
N ALA A 96 -15.93 3.92 0.30
CA ALA A 96 -14.93 4.61 1.13
C ALA A 96 -15.29 4.62 2.62
N ARG A 97 -16.55 4.43 3.00
CA ARG A 97 -17.00 4.27 4.39
C ARG A 97 -16.42 3.02 5.06
N ASP A 98 -16.06 2.01 4.26
CA ASP A 98 -15.51 0.74 4.70
C ASP A 98 -13.98 0.77 4.76
N LEU A 99 -13.37 1.94 4.50
CA LEU A 99 -11.93 2.18 4.56
C LEU A 99 -11.58 3.14 5.69
N GLN A 100 -10.58 2.79 6.47
CA GLN A 100 -9.87 3.70 7.38
C GLN A 100 -8.41 3.85 6.92
N ILE A 101 -7.94 5.08 6.80
CA ILE A 101 -6.55 5.39 6.53
C ILE A 101 -5.91 5.90 7.81
N VAL A 102 -4.75 5.35 8.17
CA VAL A 102 -3.98 5.71 9.34
C VAL A 102 -2.54 5.99 8.92
N ALA A 103 -2.08 7.19 9.18
CA ALA A 103 -0.67 7.56 9.09
C ALA A 103 -0.04 7.53 10.49
N VAL A 104 1.18 7.04 10.59
CA VAL A 104 1.99 7.06 11.82
C VAL A 104 3.24 7.89 11.56
N SER A 105 3.52 8.82 12.45
CA SER A 105 4.70 9.67 12.37
C SER A 105 5.99 8.88 12.38
N THR A 106 6.94 9.29 11.53
CA THR A 106 8.34 8.86 11.57
C THR A 106 9.28 9.97 12.04
N ASP A 107 8.75 11.16 12.32
CA ASP A 107 9.52 12.31 12.84
C ASP A 107 8.90 12.87 14.12
N PRO A 108 9.24 12.34 15.30
CA PRO A 108 8.67 12.81 16.57
C PRO A 108 9.03 14.25 16.94
N ARG A 109 9.97 14.90 16.24
CA ARG A 109 10.34 16.30 16.47
C ARG A 109 9.60 17.25 15.54
N GLY A 110 9.48 16.89 14.25
CA GLY A 110 8.83 17.71 13.24
C GLY A 110 7.31 17.56 13.22
N ASP A 111 6.79 16.38 13.54
CA ASP A 111 5.37 16.09 13.51
C ASP A 111 4.68 16.51 14.81
N THR A 112 4.30 17.76 14.86
CA THR A 112 3.53 18.38 15.95
C THR A 112 2.04 18.45 15.58
N PRO A 113 1.12 18.66 16.55
CA PRO A 113 -0.29 18.89 16.22
C PRO A 113 -0.51 19.95 15.13
N LYS A 114 0.27 21.04 15.17
CA LYS A 114 0.20 22.15 14.22
C LYS A 114 0.66 21.72 12.81
N THR A 115 1.82 21.07 12.70
CA THR A 115 2.37 20.67 11.41
C THR A 115 1.53 19.59 10.77
N VAL A 116 1.00 18.64 11.55
CA VAL A 116 0.10 17.59 11.07
C VAL A 116 -1.23 18.20 10.58
N ALA A 117 -1.83 19.12 11.34
CA ALA A 117 -3.06 19.79 10.90
C ALA A 117 -2.87 20.57 9.58
N ALA A 118 -1.74 21.28 9.44
CA ALA A 118 -1.38 21.97 8.20
C ALA A 118 -1.21 20.99 7.03
N PHE A 119 -0.47 19.91 7.23
CA PHE A 119 -0.24 18.86 6.23
C PHE A 119 -1.54 18.20 5.78
N LEU A 120 -2.41 17.79 6.70
CA LEU A 120 -3.69 17.18 6.37
C LEU A 120 -4.60 18.15 5.59
N LYS A 121 -4.59 19.44 5.96
CA LYS A 121 -5.35 20.47 5.24
C LYS A 121 -4.81 20.67 3.82
N GLU A 122 -3.51 20.84 3.66
CA GLU A 122 -2.85 21.03 2.37
C GLU A 122 -3.15 19.91 1.40
N HIS A 123 -3.09 18.66 1.88
CA HIS A 123 -3.36 17.48 1.06
C HIS A 123 -4.85 17.12 0.96
N GLY A 124 -5.77 17.87 1.61
CA GLY A 124 -7.21 17.62 1.59
C GLY A 124 -7.60 16.32 2.28
N MET A 125 -6.88 15.94 3.34
CA MET A 125 -7.10 14.72 4.12
C MET A 125 -7.61 14.97 5.54
N SER A 126 -7.93 16.21 5.89
CA SER A 126 -8.57 16.55 7.17
C SER A 126 -9.88 15.77 7.34
N GLY A 127 -10.04 15.03 8.44
CA GLY A 127 -11.19 14.17 8.71
C GLY A 127 -11.29 12.90 7.83
N ARG A 128 -10.30 12.65 6.98
CA ARG A 128 -10.25 11.50 6.06
C ARG A 128 -9.13 10.52 6.37
N MET A 129 -8.15 10.96 7.14
CA MET A 129 -7.00 10.18 7.58
C MET A 129 -6.73 10.48 9.04
N GLU A 130 -6.57 9.45 9.86
CA GLU A 130 -5.98 9.58 11.18
C GLU A 130 -4.48 9.75 11.04
N TYR A 131 -3.91 10.77 11.68
CA TYR A 131 -2.47 10.96 11.73
C TYR A 131 -1.99 10.87 13.18
N LEU A 132 -1.26 9.80 13.47
CA LEU A 132 -0.84 9.45 14.83
C LEU A 132 0.55 9.98 15.13
N ILE A 133 0.66 10.67 16.25
CA ILE A 133 1.89 11.21 16.79
C ILE A 133 2.15 10.70 18.20
N GLY A 134 3.37 10.89 18.70
CA GLY A 134 3.72 10.43 20.04
C GLY A 134 5.13 10.86 20.43
N SER A 135 5.52 10.54 21.66
CA SER A 135 6.90 10.71 22.07
C SER A 135 7.82 9.81 21.22
N LYS A 136 9.09 10.19 21.10
CA LYS A 136 10.11 9.38 20.41
C LYS A 136 10.07 7.92 20.88
N LYS A 137 10.06 7.69 22.20
CA LYS A 137 10.02 6.34 22.78
C LYS A 137 8.77 5.55 22.36
N ALA A 138 7.60 6.20 22.35
CA ALA A 138 6.35 5.53 21.95
C ALA A 138 6.35 5.16 20.46
N LEU A 139 6.85 6.07 19.61
CA LEU A 139 6.97 5.83 18.18
C LEU A 139 8.01 4.76 17.85
N GLU A 140 9.18 4.78 18.50
CA GLU A 140 10.21 3.75 18.33
C GLU A 140 9.69 2.35 18.67
N HIS A 141 8.85 2.22 19.69
CA HIS A 141 8.21 0.95 20.02
C HIS A 141 7.27 0.48 18.89
N VAL A 142 6.41 1.38 18.40
CA VAL A 142 5.53 1.08 17.27
C VAL A 142 6.32 0.73 16.02
N TRP A 143 7.38 1.48 15.70
CA TRP A 143 8.22 1.18 14.54
C TRP A 143 8.86 -0.20 14.63
N ALA A 144 9.35 -0.59 15.81
CA ALA A 144 9.92 -1.93 16.03
C ALA A 144 8.87 -3.03 15.79
N ASP A 145 7.67 -2.89 16.34
CA ASP A 145 6.59 -3.86 16.19
C ASP A 145 6.11 -3.99 14.73
N TRP A 146 6.18 -2.89 13.95
CA TRP A 146 5.77 -2.85 12.56
C TRP A 146 6.93 -3.05 11.56
N TYR A 147 8.13 -3.35 12.04
CA TYR A 147 9.34 -3.52 11.23
C TYR A 147 9.69 -2.27 10.40
N ILE A 148 9.44 -1.10 10.94
CA ILE A 148 9.76 0.18 10.30
C ILE A 148 11.14 0.62 10.75
N ILE A 149 12.00 0.94 9.79
CA ILE A 149 13.25 1.65 10.03
C ILE A 149 12.96 3.13 9.87
N ALA A 150 13.22 3.93 10.91
CA ALA A 150 13.14 5.37 10.85
C ALA A 150 14.35 5.96 11.57
N LYS A 151 15.18 6.73 10.87
CA LYS A 151 16.39 7.36 11.40
C LYS A 151 16.66 8.70 10.70
N PRO A 152 17.33 9.65 11.36
CA PRO A 152 17.76 10.88 10.70
C PRO A 152 18.60 10.55 9.45
N ALA A 153 18.35 11.29 8.35
CA ALA A 153 19.12 11.10 7.14
C ALA A 153 20.58 11.58 7.32
N PRO A 154 21.56 10.91 6.70
CA PRO A 154 22.99 11.28 6.83
C PRO A 154 23.32 12.69 6.33
N SER A 155 22.45 13.27 5.49
CA SER A 155 22.64 14.59 4.88
C SER A 155 22.57 15.77 5.84
N GLY A 156 22.28 15.54 7.12
CA GLY A 156 22.17 16.61 8.14
C GLY A 156 21.02 17.59 7.93
N ARG A 157 20.21 17.41 6.88
CA ARG A 157 18.94 18.09 6.73
C ARG A 157 17.93 17.40 7.65
N ASP A 158 16.87 18.09 8.07
CA ASP A 158 15.80 17.53 8.91
C ASP A 158 14.96 16.47 8.14
N LEU A 159 15.64 15.56 7.45
CA LEU A 159 15.06 14.46 6.69
C LEU A 159 15.12 13.17 7.50
N VAL A 160 14.16 12.29 7.28
CA VAL A 160 14.07 10.97 7.89
C VAL A 160 14.14 9.90 6.82
N GLU A 161 15.12 9.02 6.90
CA GLU A 161 15.11 7.77 6.14
C GLU A 161 14.18 6.78 6.81
N HIS A 162 13.16 6.30 6.10
CA HIS A 162 12.24 5.33 6.65
C HIS A 162 11.73 4.36 5.59
N SER A 163 11.21 3.23 6.07
CA SER A 163 10.54 2.25 5.21
C SER A 163 9.22 2.84 4.71
N ALA A 164 9.06 2.96 3.41
CA ALA A 164 7.87 3.54 2.78
C ALA A 164 6.94 2.42 2.28
N LEU A 165 6.27 1.74 3.22
CA LEU A 165 5.30 0.68 2.95
C LEU A 165 3.91 1.09 3.44
N ILE A 166 2.88 0.58 2.76
CA ILE A 166 1.51 0.65 3.23
C ILE A 166 1.04 -0.77 3.56
N TYR A 167 0.54 -0.96 4.76
CA TYR A 167 -0.01 -2.21 5.25
C TYR A 167 -1.52 -2.24 5.02
N GLY A 168 -2.00 -3.22 4.25
CA GLY A 168 -3.42 -3.48 4.08
C GLY A 168 -3.92 -4.51 5.09
N ILE A 169 -4.86 -4.10 5.92
CA ILE A 169 -5.39 -4.85 7.06
C ILE A 169 -6.85 -5.14 6.81
N SER A 170 -7.23 -6.41 6.97
CA SER A 170 -8.61 -6.86 6.83
C SER A 170 -9.51 -6.39 7.97
N ALA A 171 -10.82 -6.45 7.77
CA ALA A 171 -11.83 -6.15 8.80
C ALA A 171 -11.63 -6.99 10.08
N SER A 172 -11.12 -8.21 9.95
CA SER A 172 -10.72 -9.04 11.09
C SER A 172 -9.40 -8.61 11.76
N GLY A 173 -8.73 -7.57 11.24
CA GLY A 173 -7.50 -6.95 11.78
C GLY A 173 -6.24 -7.77 11.55
N LYS A 174 -6.16 -8.45 10.44
CA LYS A 174 -4.94 -9.14 10.00
C LYS A 174 -4.27 -8.37 8.87
N ILE A 175 -2.96 -8.23 8.91
CA ILE A 175 -2.18 -7.78 7.75
C ILE A 175 -2.32 -8.86 6.68
N THR A 176 -2.87 -8.51 5.54
CA THR A 176 -3.16 -9.43 4.42
C THR A 176 -2.48 -9.01 3.13
N THR A 177 -2.14 -7.73 3.00
CA THR A 177 -1.44 -7.22 1.83
C THR A 177 -0.51 -6.06 2.18
N LEU A 178 0.48 -5.85 1.33
CA LEU A 178 1.47 -4.78 1.42
C LEU A 178 1.54 -4.05 0.09
N TYR A 179 1.76 -2.75 0.13
CA TYR A 179 1.98 -1.94 -1.06
C TYR A 179 3.28 -1.15 -0.90
N PRO A 180 4.14 -1.10 -1.92
CA PRO A 180 5.29 -0.22 -1.94
C PRO A 180 4.85 1.24 -2.08
N SER A 181 5.74 2.19 -1.84
CA SER A 181 5.44 3.62 -2.04
C SER A 181 5.07 3.99 -3.49
N SER A 182 5.47 3.16 -4.45
CA SER A 182 5.14 3.29 -5.87
C SER A 182 3.79 2.69 -6.27
N PHE A 183 2.95 2.32 -5.31
CA PHE A 183 1.62 1.80 -5.61
C PHE A 183 0.78 2.80 -6.41
N VAL A 184 -0.22 2.29 -7.12
CA VAL A 184 -1.21 3.12 -7.83
C VAL A 184 -2.58 3.01 -7.17
N PRO A 185 -3.43 4.06 -7.25
CA PRO A 185 -4.74 4.07 -6.59
C PRO A 185 -5.62 2.86 -6.91
N GLN A 186 -5.55 2.35 -8.14
CA GLN A 186 -6.34 1.21 -8.61
C GLN A 186 -6.10 -0.07 -7.80
N GLN A 187 -4.89 -0.25 -7.25
CA GLN A 187 -4.59 -1.40 -6.37
C GLN A 187 -5.39 -1.32 -5.07
N ILE A 188 -5.48 -0.14 -4.48
CA ILE A 188 -6.27 0.11 -3.27
C ILE A 188 -7.77 -0.03 -3.56
N ILE A 189 -8.25 0.54 -4.67
CA ILE A 189 -9.66 0.46 -5.10
C ILE A 189 -10.09 -1.00 -5.28
N HIS A 190 -9.22 -1.81 -5.88
CA HIS A 190 -9.45 -3.24 -6.03
C HIS A 190 -9.50 -3.98 -4.69
N ASP A 191 -8.53 -3.70 -3.80
CA ASP A 191 -8.30 -4.53 -2.62
C ASP A 191 -9.20 -4.15 -1.43
N VAL A 192 -9.61 -2.88 -1.29
CA VAL A 192 -10.40 -2.42 -0.14
C VAL A 192 -11.70 -3.21 0.06
N PRO A 193 -12.54 -3.48 -0.97
CA PRO A 193 -13.73 -4.31 -0.79
C PRO A 193 -13.40 -5.74 -0.33
N ILE A 194 -12.27 -6.28 -0.77
CA ILE A 194 -11.82 -7.63 -0.38
C ILE A 194 -11.37 -7.62 1.08
N LEU A 195 -10.59 -6.62 1.49
CA LEU A 195 -10.12 -6.45 2.87
C LEU A 195 -11.28 -6.24 3.85
N ALA A 196 -12.26 -5.43 3.46
CA ALA A 196 -13.43 -5.14 4.28
C ALA A 196 -14.37 -6.34 4.47
N SER A 197 -14.30 -7.35 3.60
CA SER A 197 -15.13 -8.57 3.66
C SER A 197 -14.51 -9.72 4.46
N GLN A 198 -13.34 -9.54 5.12
CA GLN A 198 -12.59 -10.63 5.78
C GLN A 198 -12.51 -10.54 7.29
#